data_aa30da39db0208791260719cd4302cd1
#
_entry.id   aa30da39db0208791260719cd4302cd1
#
_cell.length_a   1.000
_cell.length_b   1.000
_cell.length_c   1.000
_cell.angle_alpha   90.00
_cell.angle_beta   90.00
_cell.angle_gamma   90.00
#
_symmetry.space_group_name_H-M   'P 1'
#
loop_
_entity.id
_entity.type
_entity.pdbx_description
1 polymer ?
#
loop_
_entity_poly.entity_id
_entity_poly.type
_entity_poly.pdbx_seq_one_letter_code
_entity_poly.pdbx_strand_id
1 'polypeptide(L)'
;MHYFPDNFIVRITGGARKHLLTRARISQALANQTEAVTIDHPGSDPKILFLGVDSRGTELEIIAVVLPGQLLVIHAMPTHYRKARS
;
A
#
# COMPACT_ATOMS: atom_id res chain seq x y z
N MET A 1 -14.72 0.03 5.62
CA MET A 1 -15.13 0.31 4.21
C MET A 1 -13.92 0.25 3.31
N HIS A 2 -14.06 -0.38 2.17
CA HIS A 2 -12.97 -0.49 1.22
C HIS A 2 -12.89 0.78 0.37
N TYR A 3 -11.68 1.23 0.11
CA TYR A 3 -11.44 2.40 -0.72
C TYR A 3 -11.74 2.12 -2.20
N PHE A 4 -11.49 0.89 -2.64
CA PHE A 4 -11.62 0.52 -4.05
C PHE A 4 -12.71 -0.52 -4.24
N PRO A 5 -13.28 -0.63 -5.47
CA PRO A 5 -14.35 -1.58 -5.75
C PRO A 5 -13.89 -3.03 -5.60
N ASP A 6 -14.86 -3.92 -5.35
CA ASP A 6 -14.58 -5.34 -5.17
C ASP A 6 -13.93 -6.00 -6.40
N ASN A 7 -14.16 -5.44 -7.58
CA ASN A 7 -13.60 -6.01 -8.80
C ASN A 7 -12.17 -5.54 -9.11
N PHE A 8 -11.56 -4.75 -8.22
CA PHE A 8 -10.16 -4.39 -8.37
C PHE A 8 -9.27 -5.58 -8.06
N ILE A 9 -8.24 -5.74 -8.87
CA ILE A 9 -7.20 -6.74 -8.64
C ILE A 9 -6.02 -6.04 -7.97
N VAL A 10 -5.55 -6.59 -6.86
CA VAL A 10 -4.37 -6.05 -6.17
C VAL A 10 -3.18 -6.92 -6.49
N ARG A 11 -2.15 -6.33 -7.11
CA ARG A 11 -0.91 -7.01 -7.44
C ARG A 11 0.22 -6.42 -6.61
N ILE A 12 1.07 -7.28 -6.08
CA ILE A 12 2.15 -6.85 -5.18
C ILE A 12 3.48 -7.20 -5.85
N THR A 13 4.29 -6.19 -6.13
CA THR A 13 5.58 -6.38 -6.81
C THR A 13 6.63 -6.92 -5.84
N GLY A 14 7.70 -7.50 -6.38
CA GLY A 14 8.83 -7.92 -5.58
C GLY A 14 9.49 -6.76 -4.85
N GLY A 15 9.55 -5.57 -5.47
CA GLY A 15 10.09 -4.38 -4.82
C GLY A 15 9.31 -3.96 -3.58
N ALA A 16 8.00 -4.18 -3.60
CA ALA A 16 7.15 -3.86 -2.45
C ALA A 16 7.44 -4.78 -1.26
N ARG A 17 8.08 -5.93 -1.48
CA ARG A 17 8.32 -6.92 -0.43
C ARG A 17 9.75 -6.87 0.13
N LYS A 18 10.54 -5.90 -0.25
CA LYS A 18 11.96 -5.86 0.13
C LYS A 18 12.21 -5.65 1.62
N HIS A 19 11.20 -5.26 2.38
CA HIS A 19 11.30 -5.09 3.83
C HIS A 19 10.79 -6.32 4.58
N LEU A 20 10.88 -7.49 3.95
CA LEU A 20 10.47 -8.77 4.54
C LEU A 20 8.98 -8.84 4.85
N LEU A 21 8.19 -8.05 4.18
CA LEU A 21 6.75 -8.09 4.34
C LEU A 21 6.15 -9.17 3.44
N THR A 22 5.25 -9.97 3.99
CA THR A 22 4.55 -10.98 3.22
C THR A 22 3.37 -10.37 2.48
N ARG A 23 2.91 -11.06 1.44
CA ARG A 23 1.68 -10.64 0.74
C ARG A 23 0.51 -10.56 1.71
N ALA A 24 0.43 -11.51 2.64
CA ALA A 24 -0.66 -11.55 3.60
C ALA A 24 -0.67 -10.30 4.49
N ARG A 25 0.50 -9.87 4.96
CA ARG A 25 0.59 -8.67 5.80
C ARG A 25 0.22 -7.41 5.04
N ILE A 26 0.68 -7.30 3.79
CA ILE A 26 0.35 -6.15 2.94
C ILE A 26 -1.15 -6.13 2.65
N SER A 27 -1.73 -7.27 2.29
CA SER A 27 -3.17 -7.36 2.00
C SER A 27 -4.00 -7.03 3.23
N GLN A 28 -3.57 -7.49 4.40
CA GLN A 28 -4.24 -7.20 5.66
C GLN A 28 -4.25 -5.71 5.95
N ALA A 29 -3.09 -5.06 5.78
CA ALA A 29 -2.98 -3.62 6.00
C ALA A 29 -3.86 -2.83 5.04
N LEU A 30 -3.95 -3.26 3.77
CA LEU A 30 -4.84 -2.62 2.81
C LEU A 30 -6.31 -2.77 3.22
N ALA A 31 -6.69 -3.94 3.71
CA ALA A 31 -8.05 -4.17 4.18
C ALA A 31 -8.38 -3.33 5.41
N ASN A 32 -7.37 -3.04 6.23
CA ASN A 32 -7.51 -2.26 7.45
C ASN A 32 -7.02 -0.83 7.30
N GLN A 33 -7.07 -0.30 6.08
CA GLN A 33 -6.58 1.06 5.84
C GLN A 33 -7.35 2.09 6.65
N THR A 34 -6.61 3.02 7.23
CA THR A 34 -7.16 4.14 7.98
C THR A 34 -7.04 5.44 7.22
N GLU A 35 -6.10 5.51 6.28
CA GLU A 35 -5.89 6.69 5.46
C GLU A 35 -5.54 6.28 4.04
N ALA A 36 -5.98 7.09 3.07
CA ALA A 36 -5.62 6.95 1.68
C ALA A 36 -5.45 8.35 1.10
N VAL A 37 -4.28 8.62 0.55
CA VAL A 37 -3.93 9.93 0.00
C VAL A 37 -3.50 9.75 -1.45
N THR A 38 -4.15 10.48 -2.34
CA THR A 38 -3.79 10.45 -3.76
C THR A 38 -2.56 11.30 -4.01
N ILE A 39 -1.62 10.75 -4.75
CA ILE A 39 -0.40 11.43 -5.16
C ILE A 39 -0.42 11.52 -6.68
N ASP A 40 -0.58 12.72 -7.20
CA ASP A 40 -0.62 12.94 -8.64
C ASP A 40 0.62 13.70 -9.09
N HIS A 41 1.26 13.18 -10.14
CA HIS A 41 2.36 13.86 -10.80
C HIS A 41 2.04 13.97 -12.28
N PRO A 42 2.22 15.15 -12.89
CA PRO A 42 1.98 15.30 -14.33
C PRO A 42 2.78 14.28 -15.13
N GLY A 43 2.12 13.62 -16.08
CA GLY A 43 2.78 12.66 -16.95
C GLY A 43 2.98 11.27 -16.37
N SER A 44 2.48 11.02 -15.14
CA SER A 44 2.58 9.70 -14.51
C SER A 44 1.20 9.18 -14.17
N ASP A 45 1.09 7.85 -14.04
CA ASP A 45 -0.13 7.25 -13.52
C ASP A 45 -0.36 7.70 -12.08
N PRO A 46 -1.61 7.91 -11.67
CA PRO A 46 -1.88 8.30 -10.30
C PRO A 46 -1.46 7.21 -9.31
N LYS A 47 -1.02 7.63 -8.16
CA LYS A 47 -0.62 6.75 -7.07
C LYS A 47 -1.45 7.05 -5.83
N ILE A 48 -1.58 6.07 -4.97
CA ILE A 48 -2.24 6.24 -3.69
C ILE A 48 -1.31 5.75 -2.60
N LEU A 49 -1.17 6.56 -1.56
CA LEU A 49 -0.48 6.17 -0.33
C LEU A 49 -1.54 5.71 0.66
N PHE A 50 -1.43 4.49 1.11
CA PHE A 50 -2.31 3.94 2.14
C PHE A 50 -1.56 3.78 3.45
N LEU A 51 -2.23 4.02 4.56
CA LEU A 51 -1.76 3.63 5.88
C LEU A 51 -2.76 2.62 6.43
N GLY A 52 -2.26 1.53 6.95
CA GLY A 52 -3.10 0.50 7.54
C GLY A 52 -2.30 -0.42 8.43
N VAL A 53 -3.00 -1.16 9.29
CA VAL A 53 -2.38 -2.02 10.28
C VAL A 53 -2.49 -3.46 9.81
N ASP A 54 -1.38 -4.18 9.83
CA ASP A 54 -1.36 -5.59 9.45
C ASP A 54 -1.84 -6.49 10.60
N SER A 55 -1.80 -7.81 10.38
CA SER A 55 -2.28 -8.77 11.37
C SER A 55 -1.44 -8.81 12.64
N ARG A 56 -0.26 -8.21 12.63
CA ARG A 56 0.61 -8.14 13.81
C ARG A 56 0.48 -6.84 14.58
N GLY A 57 -0.44 -5.97 14.16
CA GLY A 57 -0.60 -4.67 14.78
C GLY A 57 0.42 -3.64 14.33
N THR A 58 1.16 -3.91 13.26
CA THR A 58 2.17 -3.00 12.72
C THR A 58 1.53 -2.11 11.67
N GLU A 59 1.69 -0.81 11.80
CA GLU A 59 1.24 0.12 10.77
C GLU A 59 2.20 0.10 9.60
N LEU A 60 1.66 -0.09 8.40
CA LEU A 60 2.43 -0.08 7.16
C LEU A 60 2.04 1.12 6.31
N GLU A 61 3.03 1.70 5.63
CA GLU A 61 2.74 2.60 4.53
C GLU A 61 2.87 1.81 3.24
N ILE A 62 1.91 1.98 2.35
CA ILE A 62 1.81 1.22 1.12
C ILE A 62 1.54 2.19 -0.01
N ILE A 63 2.35 2.12 -1.08
CA ILE A 63 2.13 2.95 -2.25
C ILE A 63 1.74 2.05 -3.40
N ALA A 64 0.63 2.38 -4.06
CA ALA A 64 0.13 1.63 -5.20
C ALA A 64 -0.10 2.56 -6.38
N VAL A 65 0.21 2.06 -7.57
CA VAL A 65 -0.12 2.72 -8.83
C VAL A 65 -1.53 2.30 -9.21
N VAL A 66 -2.36 3.27 -9.56
CA VAL A 66 -3.74 3.01 -9.98
C VAL A 66 -3.77 2.77 -11.48
N LEU A 67 -4.14 1.57 -11.86
CA LEU A 67 -4.28 1.16 -13.26
C LEU A 67 -5.73 0.74 -13.50
N PRO A 68 -6.19 0.66 -14.76
CA PRO A 68 -7.56 0.24 -15.02
C PRO A 68 -7.84 -1.13 -14.38
N GLY A 69 -8.79 -1.16 -13.46
CA GLY A 69 -9.23 -2.38 -12.79
C GLY A 69 -8.24 -3.00 -11.83
N GLN A 70 -7.09 -2.33 -11.54
CA GLN A 70 -6.12 -2.94 -10.64
C GLN A 70 -5.31 -1.89 -9.88
N LEU A 71 -4.78 -2.32 -8.75
CA LEU A 71 -3.80 -1.58 -7.97
C LEU A 71 -2.48 -2.35 -8.01
N LEU A 72 -1.42 -1.67 -8.39
CA LEU A 72 -0.09 -2.25 -8.42
C LEU A 72 0.69 -1.71 -7.23
N VAL A 73 0.87 -2.53 -6.21
CA VAL A 73 1.61 -2.14 -5.02
C VAL A 73 3.11 -2.17 -5.34
N ILE A 74 3.75 -1.01 -5.27
CA ILE A 74 5.15 -0.86 -5.63
C ILE A 74 6.05 -0.61 -4.42
N HIS A 75 5.45 -0.31 -3.26
CA HIS A 75 6.20 -0.01 -2.04
C HIS A 75 5.36 -0.39 -0.84
N ALA A 76 6.00 -1.00 0.15
CA ALA A 76 5.37 -1.27 1.45
C ALA A 76 6.46 -1.28 2.52
N MET A 77 6.23 -0.60 3.62
CA MET A 77 7.22 -0.45 4.66
C MET A 77 6.53 -0.16 5.99
N PRO A 78 7.00 -0.72 7.12
CA PRO A 78 6.50 -0.28 8.41
C PRO A 78 6.76 1.20 8.62
N THR A 79 5.77 1.93 9.09
CA THR A 79 5.92 3.39 9.25
C THR A 79 6.99 3.75 10.27
N HIS A 80 7.24 2.88 11.26
CA HIS A 80 8.27 3.16 12.24
C HIS A 80 9.69 3.13 11.66
N TYR A 81 9.89 2.54 10.49
CA TYR A 81 11.18 2.59 9.81
C TYR A 81 11.51 4.04 9.41
N ARG A 82 10.49 4.77 8.97
CA ARG A 82 10.67 6.17 8.62
C ARG A 82 11.06 7.00 9.84
N LYS A 83 10.40 6.75 10.97
CA LYS A 83 10.70 7.46 12.22
C LYS A 83 12.10 7.17 12.72
N ALA A 84 12.54 5.93 12.58
CA ALA A 84 13.86 5.53 13.03
C ALA A 84 14.99 6.21 12.29
N ARG A 85 14.71 6.77 11.11
CA ARG A 85 15.71 7.40 10.25
C ARG A 85 15.77 8.92 10.39
N SER A 86 14.87 9.48 11.15
CA SER A 86 14.79 10.93 11.32
C SER A 86 15.59 11.44 12.51
#